data_b8c981ba9f09f7c3cdbba98769dbd2c9
#
_entry.id   b8c981ba9f09f7c3cdbba98769dbd2c9
#
_cell.length_a   1.000
_cell.length_b   1.000
_cell.length_c   1.000
_cell.angle_alpha   90.00
_cell.angle_beta   90.00
_cell.angle_gamma   90.00
#
_symmetry.space_group_name_H-M   'P 1'
#
loop_
_entity.id
_entity.type
_entity.pdbx_description
1 polymer ?
#
loop_
_entity_poly.entity_id
_entity_poly.type
_entity_poly.pdbx_seq_one_letter_code
_entity_poly.pdbx_strand_id
1 'polypeptide(L)'
;MNNIKMIFLLTASALAGAVIALMLFFCFVGPRPQEAPVETGGHTTLPGSAMVPEPVVVPPGSAAGLQREFATAINNSMPAVVLITAQKRIGVVSPYSNLFDYRRRKIDYLDVPSGQGSGFFIREDGYILTNFHVVRDQDSFWITTHDGREFPAQVVGIDPPTDLALLKIDSKEKFLVLRFADAEKVQIGQWAIAIGAPFSLSRTVTVGIVSNKKRSGVGVNLYESYVQTDASINPGNSGGPLLNIQGEVIGVNDFILSPSGGNIGLSFAISSDIAEQVSQELIRNGRVERPWLGVILQEIDRKERRKAGLEYGVLIAQLYRNSPAAEALRPGDVVLKANNIPIHTPHDLQGVVFAAAPDSTIKMQIWRSGRTMDVEVKVRKSPRSWFNRDWNSQSGALPVRQL
;
A
#
# COMPACT_ATOMS: atom_id res chain seq x y z
N MET A 1 -11.62 58.65 33.46
CA MET A 1 -13.08 58.50 33.10
C MET A 1 -13.30 57.68 31.82
N ASN A 2 -12.26 57.29 31.08
CA ASN A 2 -12.42 56.57 29.79
C ASN A 2 -12.44 55.03 29.86
N ASN A 3 -11.85 54.43 30.90
CA ASN A 3 -11.74 52.94 30.97
C ASN A 3 -13.04 52.24 31.37
N ILE A 4 -13.90 52.94 32.17
CA ILE A 4 -15.19 52.38 32.64
C ILE A 4 -16.19 52.30 31.47
N LYS A 5 -16.20 53.33 30.59
CA LYS A 5 -17.07 53.34 29.40
C LYS A 5 -16.68 52.25 28.38
N MET A 6 -15.38 51.97 28.24
CA MET A 6 -14.89 50.89 27.34
C MET A 6 -15.24 49.49 27.85
N ILE A 7 -15.16 49.26 29.15
CA ILE A 7 -15.59 48.01 29.79
C ILE A 7 -17.10 47.77 29.62
N PHE A 8 -17.92 48.81 29.80
CA PHE A 8 -19.37 48.71 29.58
C PHE A 8 -19.73 48.44 28.11
N LEU A 9 -18.97 49.00 27.13
CA LEU A 9 -19.22 48.75 25.72
C LEU A 9 -18.85 47.29 25.30
N LEU A 10 -17.76 46.76 25.85
CA LEU A 10 -17.32 45.39 25.60
C LEU A 10 -18.27 44.35 26.24
N THR A 11 -18.79 44.59 27.44
CA THR A 11 -19.76 43.71 28.08
C THR A 11 -21.13 43.74 27.41
N ALA A 12 -21.57 44.89 26.91
CA ALA A 12 -22.82 45.03 26.16
C ALA A 12 -22.75 44.31 24.79
N SER A 13 -21.62 44.37 24.07
CA SER A 13 -21.44 43.68 22.80
C SER A 13 -21.36 42.15 22.99
N ALA A 14 -20.74 41.66 24.06
CA ALA A 14 -20.69 40.23 24.36
C ALA A 14 -22.08 39.64 24.72
N LEU A 15 -22.91 40.42 25.47
CA LEU A 15 -24.29 40.01 25.77
C LEU A 15 -25.17 40.01 24.51
N ALA A 16 -25.03 41.00 23.62
CA ALA A 16 -25.78 41.05 22.38
C ALA A 16 -25.39 39.85 21.43
N GLY A 17 -24.11 39.51 21.37
CA GLY A 17 -23.64 38.33 20.60
C GLY A 17 -24.20 37.00 21.15
N ALA A 18 -24.26 36.83 22.47
CA ALA A 18 -24.81 35.65 23.11
C ALA A 18 -26.33 35.50 22.87
N VAL A 19 -27.08 36.62 22.90
CA VAL A 19 -28.53 36.61 22.62
C VAL A 19 -28.82 36.26 21.17
N ILE A 20 -28.01 36.79 20.21
CA ILE A 20 -28.15 36.47 18.77
C ILE A 20 -27.80 35.00 18.52
N ALA A 21 -26.75 34.46 19.17
CA ALA A 21 -26.41 33.05 19.04
C ALA A 21 -27.50 32.15 19.62
N LEU A 22 -28.13 32.54 20.75
CA LEU A 22 -29.25 31.79 21.32
C LEU A 22 -30.50 31.83 20.42
N MET A 23 -30.79 32.98 19.81
CA MET A 23 -31.91 33.10 18.86
C MET A 23 -31.68 32.28 17.61
N LEU A 24 -30.48 32.28 17.06
CA LEU A 24 -30.14 31.46 15.91
C LEU A 24 -30.22 29.95 16.26
N PHE A 25 -29.77 29.56 17.45
CA PHE A 25 -29.92 28.18 17.92
C PHE A 25 -31.40 27.75 18.00
N PHE A 26 -32.27 28.60 18.54
CA PHE A 26 -33.72 28.31 18.60
C PHE A 26 -34.41 28.38 17.21
N CYS A 27 -33.93 29.16 16.27
CA CYS A 27 -34.46 29.18 14.90
C CYS A 27 -34.05 27.92 14.08
N PHE A 28 -32.87 27.34 14.37
CA PHE A 28 -32.40 26.12 13.70
C PHE A 28 -32.85 24.82 14.38
N VAL A 29 -33.14 24.85 15.69
CA VAL A 29 -33.78 23.74 16.41
C VAL A 29 -35.27 24.01 16.44
N GLY A 30 -35.93 23.86 15.28
CA GLY A 30 -37.38 23.90 15.20
C GLY A 30 -38.00 22.84 16.14
N PRO A 31 -39.24 23.09 16.63
CA PRO A 31 -39.91 22.11 17.48
C PRO A 31 -40.02 20.81 16.70
N ARG A 32 -39.51 19.72 17.28
CA ARG A 32 -39.71 18.36 16.73
C ARG A 32 -41.22 18.18 16.56
N PRO A 33 -41.69 17.64 15.42
CA PRO A 33 -43.06 17.25 15.26
C PRO A 33 -43.40 16.34 16.43
N GLN A 34 -44.42 16.69 17.20
CA GLN A 34 -45.01 15.80 18.22
C GLN A 34 -45.47 14.56 17.45
N GLU A 35 -44.83 13.42 17.73
CA GLU A 35 -45.36 12.14 17.27
C GLU A 35 -46.77 11.97 17.81
N ALA A 36 -47.72 11.83 16.95
CA ALA A 36 -49.08 11.49 17.33
C ALA A 36 -49.04 10.18 18.15
N PRO A 37 -49.90 10.06 19.18
CA PRO A 37 -49.96 8.83 19.96
C PRO A 37 -50.21 7.65 19.03
N VAL A 38 -49.26 6.72 18.97
CA VAL A 38 -49.48 5.42 18.34
C VAL A 38 -50.54 4.73 19.14
N GLU A 39 -51.77 4.65 18.60
CA GLU A 39 -52.78 3.75 19.11
C GLU A 39 -52.19 2.35 19.15
N THR A 40 -52.08 1.80 20.36
CA THR A 40 -51.75 0.39 20.56
C THR A 40 -52.94 -0.43 20.08
N GLY A 41 -53.03 -0.57 18.74
CA GLY A 41 -53.92 -1.51 18.12
C GLY A 41 -53.55 -2.90 18.57
N GLY A 42 -54.58 -3.61 19.08
CA GLY A 42 -54.46 -4.92 19.68
C GLY A 42 -53.63 -5.89 18.85
N HIS A 43 -52.82 -6.66 19.53
CA HIS A 43 -52.13 -7.82 18.95
C HIS A 43 -53.17 -8.77 18.33
N THR A 44 -53.41 -8.59 17.03
CA THR A 44 -54.05 -9.62 16.21
C THR A 44 -52.98 -10.67 15.93
N THR A 45 -53.02 -11.75 16.70
CA THR A 45 -52.25 -12.95 16.40
C THR A 45 -52.65 -13.44 15.04
N LEU A 46 -51.79 -13.24 14.04
CA LEU A 46 -51.97 -13.88 12.74
C LEU A 46 -51.84 -15.41 12.92
N PRO A 47 -52.85 -16.19 12.61
CA PRO A 47 -52.73 -17.64 12.54
C PRO A 47 -52.05 -17.97 11.22
N GLY A 48 -50.81 -18.35 11.27
CA GLY A 48 -50.06 -18.79 10.11
C GLY A 48 -48.64 -19.03 10.52
N SER A 49 -48.31 -20.27 10.80
CA SER A 49 -46.93 -20.75 10.83
C SER A 49 -46.23 -20.16 9.63
N ALA A 50 -45.30 -19.24 9.87
CA ALA A 50 -44.42 -18.73 8.81
C ALA A 50 -43.71 -19.96 8.23
N MET A 51 -44.12 -20.39 7.04
CA MET A 51 -43.34 -21.35 6.27
C MET A 51 -41.97 -20.74 6.09
N VAL A 52 -40.99 -21.28 6.78
CA VAL A 52 -39.57 -21.03 6.48
C VAL A 52 -39.39 -21.54 5.04
N PRO A 53 -39.09 -20.66 4.08
CA PRO A 53 -38.91 -21.13 2.72
C PRO A 53 -37.84 -22.22 2.71
N GLU A 54 -38.13 -23.35 2.08
CA GLU A 54 -37.10 -24.36 1.86
C GLU A 54 -35.91 -23.72 1.16
N PRO A 55 -34.64 -24.09 1.53
CA PRO A 55 -33.45 -23.56 0.90
C PRO A 55 -33.55 -23.83 -0.61
N VAL A 56 -33.69 -22.76 -1.38
CA VAL A 56 -33.72 -22.82 -2.83
C VAL A 56 -32.44 -23.47 -3.33
N VAL A 57 -32.53 -24.64 -3.94
CA VAL A 57 -31.42 -25.29 -4.63
C VAL A 57 -31.14 -24.47 -5.89
N VAL A 58 -30.05 -23.70 -5.84
CA VAL A 58 -29.65 -22.80 -6.92
C VAL A 58 -28.70 -23.56 -7.85
N PRO A 59 -29.04 -23.69 -9.16
CA PRO A 59 -28.17 -24.38 -10.11
C PRO A 59 -26.79 -23.68 -10.23
N PRO A 60 -25.70 -24.44 -10.43
CA PRO A 60 -24.42 -23.86 -10.81
C PRO A 60 -24.56 -23.00 -12.06
N GLY A 61 -23.88 -21.84 -12.10
CA GLY A 61 -23.92 -20.90 -13.23
C GLY A 61 -25.11 -19.92 -13.22
N SER A 62 -26.05 -20.02 -12.26
CA SER A 62 -27.08 -18.98 -12.05
C SER A 62 -26.49 -17.78 -11.26
N ALA A 63 -27.14 -16.61 -11.35
CA ALA A 63 -26.74 -15.43 -10.58
C ALA A 63 -26.62 -15.73 -9.06
N ALA A 64 -27.55 -16.52 -8.53
CA ALA A 64 -27.51 -16.92 -7.12
C ALA A 64 -26.42 -17.98 -6.84
N GLY A 65 -26.01 -18.80 -7.81
CA GLY A 65 -24.85 -19.68 -7.75
C GLY A 65 -23.56 -18.86 -7.63
N LEU A 66 -23.38 -17.88 -8.48
CA LEU A 66 -22.25 -16.95 -8.46
C LEU A 66 -22.17 -16.20 -7.12
N GLN A 67 -23.29 -15.70 -6.60
CA GLN A 67 -23.33 -15.07 -5.27
C GLN A 67 -22.82 -16.01 -4.17
N ARG A 68 -23.16 -17.28 -4.20
CA ARG A 68 -22.66 -18.28 -3.23
C ARG A 68 -21.18 -18.52 -3.37
N GLU A 69 -20.66 -18.57 -4.60
CA GLU A 69 -19.22 -18.72 -4.85
C GLU A 69 -18.44 -17.55 -4.25
N PHE A 70 -18.89 -16.31 -4.47
CA PHE A 70 -18.29 -15.12 -3.84
C PHE A 70 -18.33 -15.20 -2.30
N ALA A 71 -19.52 -15.48 -1.74
CA ALA A 71 -19.67 -15.57 -0.29
C ALA A 71 -18.77 -16.67 0.30
N THR A 72 -18.63 -17.80 -0.38
CA THR A 72 -17.77 -18.89 0.03
C THR A 72 -16.29 -18.51 -0.02
N ALA A 73 -15.85 -17.92 -1.14
CA ALA A 73 -14.46 -17.45 -1.27
C ALA A 73 -14.10 -16.42 -0.17
N ILE A 74 -15.00 -15.46 0.08
CA ILE A 74 -14.82 -14.41 1.09
C ILE A 74 -14.78 -15.03 2.50
N ASN A 75 -15.77 -15.84 2.87
CA ASN A 75 -15.87 -16.42 4.21
C ASN A 75 -14.68 -17.33 4.52
N ASN A 76 -14.21 -18.10 3.56
CA ASN A 76 -13.06 -18.98 3.71
C ASN A 76 -11.73 -18.22 3.82
N SER A 77 -11.62 -17.05 3.17
CA SER A 77 -10.39 -16.27 3.13
C SER A 77 -10.29 -15.23 4.26
N MET A 78 -11.42 -14.71 4.69
CA MET A 78 -11.51 -13.63 5.69
C MET A 78 -10.76 -13.92 7.00
N PRO A 79 -10.77 -15.15 7.58
CA PRO A 79 -10.02 -15.43 8.80
C PRO A 79 -8.49 -15.31 8.66
N ALA A 80 -7.97 -15.39 7.44
CA ALA A 80 -6.55 -15.21 7.17
C ALA A 80 -6.14 -13.73 7.04
N VAL A 81 -7.09 -12.81 6.90
CA VAL A 81 -6.82 -11.37 6.74
C VAL A 81 -6.77 -10.70 8.11
N VAL A 82 -5.76 -9.88 8.33
CA VAL A 82 -5.50 -9.21 9.61
C VAL A 82 -5.45 -7.70 9.45
N LEU A 83 -5.80 -6.99 10.54
CA LEU A 83 -5.51 -5.57 10.70
C LEU A 83 -4.09 -5.42 11.27
N ILE A 84 -3.33 -4.51 10.71
CA ILE A 84 -2.01 -4.10 11.21
C ILE A 84 -2.16 -2.69 11.76
N THR A 85 -1.90 -2.52 13.05
CA THR A 85 -1.79 -1.22 13.72
C THR A 85 -0.33 -0.93 13.97
N ALA A 86 0.19 0.09 13.31
CA ALA A 86 1.53 0.57 13.48
C ALA A 86 1.57 1.69 14.53
N GLN A 87 2.61 1.71 15.36
CA GLN A 87 2.78 2.69 16.43
C GLN A 87 4.14 3.37 16.30
N LYS A 88 4.16 4.64 16.62
CA LYS A 88 5.38 5.44 16.71
C LYS A 88 5.66 5.84 18.13
N ARG A 89 6.91 5.69 18.56
CA ARG A 89 7.37 6.08 19.88
C ARG A 89 7.73 7.55 19.90
N ILE A 90 6.95 8.33 20.62
CA ILE A 90 7.20 9.76 20.80
C ILE A 90 7.71 10.04 22.22
N GLY A 91 8.75 10.88 22.30
CA GLY A 91 9.23 11.38 23.59
C GLY A 91 8.32 12.52 24.09
N VAL A 92 7.70 12.33 25.25
CA VAL A 92 6.86 13.34 25.91
C VAL A 92 7.61 13.83 27.15
N VAL A 93 7.73 15.16 27.30
CA VAL A 93 8.30 15.74 28.52
C VAL A 93 7.29 15.54 29.64
N SER A 94 7.69 14.80 30.70
CA SER A 94 6.82 14.55 31.84
C SER A 94 6.37 15.88 32.47
N PRO A 95 5.04 16.14 32.58
CA PRO A 95 4.52 17.40 33.12
C PRO A 95 4.89 17.61 34.60
N TYR A 96 5.28 16.55 35.30
CA TYR A 96 5.69 16.62 36.70
C TYR A 96 7.20 16.88 36.90
N SER A 97 8.02 16.86 35.84
CA SER A 97 9.48 17.07 35.96
C SER A 97 9.88 18.53 36.23
N ASN A 98 8.94 19.47 36.14
CA ASN A 98 9.24 20.91 36.17
C ASN A 98 9.10 21.57 37.57
N LEU A 99 8.65 20.84 38.62
CA LEU A 99 8.38 21.52 39.89
C LEU A 99 9.64 21.77 40.77
N PHE A 100 10.72 21.02 40.60
CA PHE A 100 11.88 21.11 41.48
C PHE A 100 13.28 20.99 40.83
N ASP A 101 13.40 20.66 39.56
CA ASP A 101 14.73 20.54 38.92
C ASP A 101 14.73 20.91 37.42
N TYR A 102 15.08 22.15 37.13
CA TYR A 102 15.15 22.70 35.75
C TYR A 102 16.23 22.04 34.86
N ARG A 103 17.11 21.21 35.45
CA ARG A 103 18.25 20.61 34.75
C ARG A 103 18.05 19.15 34.34
N ARG A 104 17.02 18.46 34.80
CA ARG A 104 16.73 17.06 34.46
C ARG A 104 15.33 16.91 33.88
N ARG A 105 15.17 17.24 32.60
CA ARG A 105 13.94 16.90 31.88
C ARG A 105 13.87 15.38 31.69
N LYS A 106 13.03 14.72 32.43
CA LYS A 106 12.74 13.31 32.22
C LYS A 106 11.85 13.21 30.98
N ILE A 107 12.34 12.55 29.91
CA ILE A 107 11.57 12.24 28.73
C ILE A 107 10.95 10.87 28.96
N ASP A 108 9.64 10.81 29.02
CA ASP A 108 8.89 9.57 29.03
C ASP A 108 8.53 9.26 27.57
N TYR A 109 8.56 7.97 27.18
CA TYR A 109 8.25 7.54 25.83
C TYR A 109 6.83 6.97 25.82
N LEU A 110 6.03 7.43 24.85
CA LEU A 110 4.67 6.96 24.64
C LEU A 110 4.56 6.37 23.23
N ASP A 111 4.03 5.15 23.12
CA ASP A 111 3.74 4.53 21.83
C ASP A 111 2.34 5.01 21.40
N VAL A 112 2.29 5.74 20.28
CA VAL A 112 1.07 6.34 19.74
C VAL A 112 0.72 5.68 18.41
N PRO A 113 -0.54 5.24 18.19
CA PRO A 113 -0.98 4.77 16.89
C PRO A 113 -0.71 5.81 15.81
N SER A 114 0.00 5.43 14.75
CA SER A 114 0.45 6.34 13.69
C SER A 114 0.08 5.89 12.29
N GLY A 115 -0.37 4.63 12.12
CA GLY A 115 -0.81 4.10 10.86
C GLY A 115 -1.59 2.81 11.02
N GLN A 116 -2.39 2.50 10.01
CA GLN A 116 -3.12 1.24 9.91
C GLN A 116 -3.05 0.72 8.48
N GLY A 117 -3.04 -0.59 8.35
CA GLY A 117 -3.11 -1.29 7.08
C GLY A 117 -3.64 -2.69 7.26
N SER A 118 -3.66 -3.43 6.20
CA SER A 118 -4.04 -4.84 6.18
C SER A 118 -2.84 -5.74 5.93
N GLY A 119 -3.00 -7.00 6.25
CA GLY A 119 -2.08 -8.06 5.89
C GLY A 119 -2.83 -9.39 5.82
N PHE A 120 -2.13 -10.44 5.45
CA PHE A 120 -2.71 -11.77 5.46
C PHE A 120 -1.66 -12.83 5.78
N PHE A 121 -2.10 -13.90 6.44
CA PHE A 121 -1.23 -15.02 6.76
C PHE A 121 -0.86 -15.81 5.50
N ILE A 122 0.44 -16.05 5.33
CA ILE A 122 1.02 -16.87 4.26
C ILE A 122 1.61 -18.18 4.76
N ARG A 123 1.76 -18.31 6.11
CA ARG A 123 2.20 -19.54 6.77
C ARG A 123 1.44 -19.73 8.07
N GLU A 124 1.14 -21.01 8.40
CA GLU A 124 0.38 -21.38 9.60
C GLU A 124 1.04 -20.95 10.92
N ASP A 125 2.37 -20.80 10.93
CA ASP A 125 3.15 -20.39 12.09
C ASP A 125 3.20 -18.87 12.33
N GLY A 126 2.38 -18.08 11.61
CA GLY A 126 2.19 -16.66 11.90
C GLY A 126 3.03 -15.67 11.07
N TYR A 127 3.49 -16.06 9.88
CA TYR A 127 4.04 -15.10 8.91
C TYR A 127 2.93 -14.35 8.18
N ILE A 128 3.04 -13.04 8.11
CA ILE A 128 2.05 -12.12 7.54
C ILE A 128 2.71 -11.27 6.47
N LEU A 129 2.16 -11.29 5.26
CA LEU A 129 2.57 -10.40 4.18
C LEU A 129 1.73 -9.12 4.21
N THR A 130 2.39 -7.98 3.94
CA THR A 130 1.78 -6.65 3.85
C THR A 130 2.62 -5.74 2.96
N ASN A 131 2.22 -4.47 2.79
CA ASN A 131 3.05 -3.48 2.10
C ASN A 131 4.14 -2.90 3.00
N PHE A 132 5.26 -2.49 2.37
CA PHE A 132 6.35 -1.80 3.07
C PHE A 132 5.91 -0.44 3.62
N HIS A 133 5.11 0.33 2.86
CA HIS A 133 4.65 1.64 3.33
C HIS A 133 3.78 1.56 4.61
N VAL A 134 3.15 0.41 4.91
CA VAL A 134 2.41 0.17 6.17
C VAL A 134 3.34 0.11 7.37
N VAL A 135 4.55 -0.40 7.18
CA VAL A 135 5.54 -0.60 8.26
C VAL A 135 6.63 0.46 8.28
N ARG A 136 6.74 1.26 7.24
CA ARG A 136 7.78 2.28 7.10
C ARG A 136 7.68 3.35 8.18
N ASP A 137 8.84 3.71 8.78
CA ASP A 137 8.99 4.77 9.79
C ASP A 137 8.19 4.54 11.09
N GLN A 138 7.92 3.27 11.41
CA GLN A 138 7.18 2.84 12.59
C GLN A 138 8.08 2.05 13.55
N ASP A 139 7.76 2.07 14.84
CA ASP A 139 8.60 1.47 15.89
C ASP A 139 8.04 0.14 16.41
N SER A 140 6.73 -0.07 16.39
CA SER A 140 6.09 -1.30 16.86
C SER A 140 4.79 -1.60 16.10
N PHE A 141 4.39 -2.89 16.11
CA PHE A 141 3.26 -3.37 15.33
C PHE A 141 2.38 -4.29 16.15
N TRP A 142 1.08 -4.13 16.01
CA TRP A 142 0.07 -5.00 16.56
C TRP A 142 -0.80 -5.58 15.46
N ILE A 143 -1.03 -6.87 15.54
CA ILE A 143 -1.86 -7.62 14.59
C ILE A 143 -3.17 -7.96 15.28
N THR A 144 -4.28 -7.49 14.71
CA THR A 144 -5.62 -7.90 15.16
C THR A 144 -6.19 -8.92 14.18
N THR A 145 -6.43 -10.12 14.65
CA THR A 145 -6.97 -11.25 13.88
C THR A 145 -8.48 -11.10 13.63
N HIS A 146 -9.06 -11.97 12.81
CA HIS A 146 -10.49 -11.94 12.49
C HIS A 146 -11.40 -12.07 13.70
N ASP A 147 -11.01 -12.85 14.68
CA ASP A 147 -11.72 -13.10 15.92
C ASP A 147 -11.42 -12.04 17.01
N GLY A 148 -10.70 -10.98 16.68
CA GLY A 148 -10.43 -9.85 17.57
C GLY A 148 -9.25 -10.02 18.52
N ARG A 149 -8.48 -11.11 18.40
CA ARG A 149 -7.26 -11.30 19.22
C ARG A 149 -6.12 -10.41 18.70
N GLU A 150 -5.33 -9.91 19.64
CA GLU A 150 -4.21 -9.02 19.34
C GLU A 150 -2.88 -9.67 19.67
N PHE A 151 -1.92 -9.52 18.77
CA PHE A 151 -0.57 -10.06 18.88
C PHE A 151 0.46 -8.99 18.55
N PRO A 152 1.54 -8.86 19.35
CA PRO A 152 2.68 -8.05 18.92
C PRO A 152 3.39 -8.72 17.76
N ALA A 153 3.82 -7.94 16.78
CA ALA A 153 4.51 -8.45 15.61
C ALA A 153 5.91 -7.86 15.45
N GLN A 154 6.80 -8.66 14.86
CA GLN A 154 8.15 -8.25 14.50
C GLN A 154 8.29 -8.21 12.98
N VAL A 155 9.06 -7.25 12.47
CA VAL A 155 9.43 -7.20 11.05
C VAL A 155 10.51 -8.24 10.79
N VAL A 156 10.21 -9.23 9.96
CA VAL A 156 11.17 -10.25 9.49
C VAL A 156 12.08 -9.67 8.43
N GLY A 157 11.50 -8.90 7.52
CA GLY A 157 12.24 -8.25 6.45
C GLY A 157 11.34 -7.34 5.62
N ILE A 158 11.96 -6.50 4.82
CA ILE A 158 11.33 -5.52 3.95
C ILE A 158 11.93 -5.55 2.56
N ASP A 159 11.12 -5.22 1.57
CA ASP A 159 11.54 -5.03 0.18
C ASP A 159 10.95 -3.73 -0.39
N PRO A 160 11.57 -2.57 -0.09
CA PRO A 160 11.09 -1.28 -0.58
C PRO A 160 10.89 -1.18 -2.10
N PRO A 161 11.73 -1.83 -2.96
CA PRO A 161 11.55 -1.76 -4.40
C PRO A 161 10.22 -2.32 -4.93
N THR A 162 9.61 -3.26 -4.22
CA THR A 162 8.28 -3.81 -4.56
C THR A 162 7.18 -3.34 -3.63
N ASP A 163 7.50 -2.53 -2.63
CA ASP A 163 6.59 -2.13 -1.56
C ASP A 163 6.00 -3.30 -0.77
N LEU A 164 6.81 -4.33 -0.47
CA LEU A 164 6.42 -5.48 0.33
C LEU A 164 7.16 -5.55 1.66
N ALA A 165 6.51 -6.07 2.69
CA ALA A 165 7.06 -6.35 4.00
C ALA A 165 6.51 -7.65 4.57
N LEU A 166 7.34 -8.34 5.35
CA LEU A 166 6.98 -9.57 6.04
C LEU A 166 7.05 -9.35 7.54
N LEU A 167 5.94 -9.63 8.21
CA LEU A 167 5.82 -9.61 9.67
C LEU A 167 5.71 -11.03 10.22
N LYS A 168 6.01 -11.18 11.52
CA LYS A 168 5.89 -12.44 12.25
C LYS A 168 5.28 -12.19 13.61
N ILE A 169 4.29 -12.98 13.96
CA ILE A 169 3.73 -13.05 15.31
C ILE A 169 4.13 -14.40 15.97
N ASP A 170 4.45 -14.34 17.23
CA ASP A 170 4.73 -15.58 17.99
C ASP A 170 3.44 -16.13 18.60
N SER A 171 3.05 -17.31 18.16
CA SER A 171 1.90 -18.05 18.68
C SER A 171 2.14 -19.55 18.58
N LYS A 172 1.58 -20.28 19.53
CA LYS A 172 1.54 -21.75 19.48
C LYS A 172 0.41 -22.27 18.61
N GLU A 173 -0.50 -21.42 18.23
CA GLU A 173 -1.65 -21.76 17.40
C GLU A 173 -1.29 -21.73 15.93
N LYS A 174 -2.03 -22.47 15.14
CA LYS A 174 -1.97 -22.45 13.69
C LYS A 174 -3.01 -21.48 13.14
N PHE A 175 -2.58 -20.68 12.16
CA PHE A 175 -3.44 -19.72 11.47
C PHE A 175 -3.87 -20.27 10.11
N LEU A 176 -5.07 -19.89 9.70
CA LEU A 176 -5.51 -20.10 8.32
C LEU A 176 -4.61 -19.27 7.40
N VAL A 177 -4.22 -19.83 6.26
CA VAL A 177 -3.32 -19.19 5.30
C VAL A 177 -3.99 -19.05 3.94
N LEU A 178 -3.62 -18.00 3.20
CA LEU A 178 -3.97 -17.86 1.80
C LEU A 178 -2.86 -18.42 0.90
N ARG A 179 -3.27 -19.03 -0.21
CA ARG A 179 -2.35 -19.55 -1.23
C ARG A 179 -2.24 -18.57 -2.38
N PHE A 180 -1.05 -18.44 -2.95
CA PHE A 180 -0.84 -17.65 -4.15
C PHE A 180 -1.37 -18.38 -5.37
N ALA A 181 -2.08 -17.65 -6.24
CA ALA A 181 -2.46 -18.11 -7.56
C ALA A 181 -1.25 -18.10 -8.50
N ASP A 182 -1.25 -18.99 -9.47
CA ASP A 182 -0.31 -18.92 -10.59
C ASP A 182 -0.59 -17.66 -11.43
N ALA A 183 0.33 -16.70 -11.40
CA ALA A 183 0.17 -15.41 -12.08
C ALA A 183 -0.01 -15.54 -13.61
N GLU A 184 0.51 -16.63 -14.23
CA GLU A 184 0.33 -16.85 -15.66
C GLU A 184 -1.12 -17.22 -15.99
N LYS A 185 -1.85 -17.85 -15.06
CA LYS A 185 -3.24 -18.23 -15.20
C LYS A 185 -4.22 -17.09 -14.92
N VAL A 186 -3.75 -15.97 -14.36
CA VAL A 186 -4.59 -14.78 -14.17
C VAL A 186 -5.03 -14.26 -15.54
N GLN A 187 -6.32 -14.01 -15.70
CA GLN A 187 -6.92 -13.55 -16.95
C GLN A 187 -7.61 -12.20 -16.79
N ILE A 188 -7.51 -11.35 -17.81
CA ILE A 188 -8.29 -10.12 -17.89
C ILE A 188 -9.77 -10.49 -17.98
N GLY A 189 -10.62 -9.79 -17.21
CA GLY A 189 -12.04 -10.06 -17.12
C GLY A 189 -12.44 -11.08 -16.04
N GLN A 190 -11.50 -11.80 -15.42
CA GLN A 190 -11.82 -12.63 -14.26
C GLN A 190 -12.17 -11.78 -13.04
N TRP A 191 -12.97 -12.32 -12.14
CA TRP A 191 -13.36 -11.66 -10.89
C TRP A 191 -12.17 -11.42 -9.98
N ALA A 192 -12.15 -10.26 -9.35
CA ALA A 192 -11.16 -9.83 -8.39
C ALA A 192 -11.85 -9.36 -7.10
N ILE A 193 -11.45 -9.92 -5.96
CA ILE A 193 -12.03 -9.65 -4.65
C ILE A 193 -10.94 -9.04 -3.77
N ALA A 194 -11.03 -7.75 -3.48
CA ALA A 194 -10.11 -7.09 -2.56
C ALA A 194 -10.65 -7.17 -1.13
N ILE A 195 -9.84 -7.66 -0.20
CA ILE A 195 -10.17 -7.73 1.22
C ILE A 195 -9.20 -6.89 2.02
N GLY A 196 -9.73 -6.10 2.97
CA GLY A 196 -8.95 -5.33 3.92
C GLY A 196 -9.63 -5.24 5.27
N ALA A 197 -8.92 -4.70 6.26
CA ALA A 197 -9.40 -4.51 7.63
C ALA A 197 -9.25 -3.04 8.06
N PRO A 198 -9.93 -2.07 7.38
CA PRO A 198 -9.77 -0.65 7.70
C PRO A 198 -10.37 -0.28 9.05
N PHE A 199 -9.75 0.69 9.76
CA PHE A 199 -10.31 1.46 10.89
C PHE A 199 -10.83 0.66 12.08
N SER A 200 -10.26 -0.53 12.39
CA SER A 200 -10.74 -1.38 13.50
C SER A 200 -12.24 -1.72 13.42
N LEU A 201 -12.88 -1.42 12.30
CA LEU A 201 -14.25 -1.80 11.96
C LEU A 201 -14.24 -3.18 11.31
N SER A 202 -15.42 -3.74 11.08
CA SER A 202 -15.57 -5.00 10.33
C SER A 202 -14.80 -4.94 9.01
N ARG A 203 -14.18 -6.05 8.62
CA ARG A 203 -13.42 -6.18 7.37
C ARG A 203 -14.25 -5.71 6.18
N THR A 204 -13.60 -4.99 5.28
CA THR A 204 -14.22 -4.47 4.06
C THR A 204 -13.86 -5.37 2.88
N VAL A 205 -14.86 -5.71 2.09
CA VAL A 205 -14.71 -6.49 0.86
C VAL A 205 -15.23 -5.66 -0.30
N THR A 206 -14.45 -5.56 -1.35
CA THR A 206 -14.86 -4.96 -2.62
C THR A 206 -14.63 -5.95 -3.76
N VAL A 207 -15.46 -5.88 -4.79
CA VAL A 207 -15.43 -6.80 -5.92
C VAL A 207 -15.36 -6.00 -7.21
N GLY A 208 -14.59 -6.49 -8.14
CA GLY A 208 -14.42 -5.97 -9.49
C GLY A 208 -13.86 -7.07 -10.38
N ILE A 209 -13.16 -6.68 -11.43
CA ILE A 209 -12.51 -7.59 -12.37
C ILE A 209 -11.02 -7.25 -12.50
N VAL A 210 -10.24 -8.17 -13.00
CA VAL A 210 -8.89 -7.92 -13.48
C VAL A 210 -8.98 -7.11 -14.78
N SER A 211 -8.58 -5.84 -14.74
CA SER A 211 -8.59 -4.94 -15.91
C SER A 211 -7.31 -5.06 -16.74
N ASN A 212 -6.18 -5.41 -16.10
CA ASN A 212 -4.89 -5.69 -16.74
C ASN A 212 -4.04 -6.59 -15.84
N LYS A 213 -3.10 -7.33 -16.44
CA LYS A 213 -2.13 -8.15 -15.70
C LYS A 213 -0.70 -7.75 -16.08
N LYS A 214 0.25 -7.89 -15.13
CA LYS A 214 1.67 -7.55 -15.31
C LYS A 214 1.90 -6.12 -15.81
N ARG A 215 1.08 -5.17 -15.33
CA ARG A 215 1.24 -3.76 -15.69
C ARG A 215 2.49 -3.20 -15.01
N SER A 216 3.29 -2.52 -15.80
CA SER A 216 4.51 -1.86 -15.37
C SER A 216 4.61 -0.46 -15.99
N GLY A 217 5.59 0.36 -15.57
CA GLY A 217 5.77 1.72 -16.07
C GLY A 217 4.75 2.70 -15.52
N VAL A 218 4.14 2.40 -14.37
CA VAL A 218 3.25 3.31 -13.64
C VAL A 218 4.06 4.39 -12.92
N GLY A 219 5.31 4.08 -12.53
CA GLY A 219 6.26 5.01 -11.91
C GLY A 219 6.05 5.21 -10.42
N VAL A 220 5.40 4.24 -9.73
CA VAL A 220 5.17 4.28 -8.28
C VAL A 220 6.25 3.54 -7.53
N ASN A 221 6.54 2.30 -7.92
CA ASN A 221 7.57 1.48 -7.31
C ASN A 221 8.77 1.30 -8.26
N LEU A 222 9.93 1.00 -7.68
CA LEU A 222 11.12 0.75 -8.49
C LEU A 222 11.00 -0.56 -9.29
N TYR A 223 10.28 -1.53 -8.75
CA TYR A 223 10.03 -2.83 -9.36
C TYR A 223 8.52 -3.06 -9.48
N GLU A 224 8.02 -3.03 -10.69
CA GLU A 224 6.60 -3.03 -10.98
C GLU A 224 6.16 -4.26 -11.75
N SER A 225 5.22 -4.98 -11.21
CA SER A 225 4.37 -5.96 -11.88
C SER A 225 3.03 -5.97 -11.16
N TYR A 226 2.06 -5.24 -11.72
CA TYR A 226 0.77 -5.05 -11.06
C TYR A 226 -0.35 -5.79 -11.77
N VAL A 227 -1.27 -6.30 -10.97
CA VAL A 227 -2.64 -6.60 -11.39
C VAL A 227 -3.44 -5.31 -11.24
N GLN A 228 -3.97 -4.78 -12.34
CA GLN A 228 -4.91 -3.66 -12.32
C GLN A 228 -6.33 -4.19 -12.18
N THR A 229 -7.13 -3.55 -11.33
CA THR A 229 -8.53 -3.92 -11.09
C THR A 229 -9.40 -2.67 -10.88
N ASP A 230 -10.69 -2.78 -11.13
CA ASP A 230 -11.71 -1.79 -10.75
C ASP A 230 -12.34 -2.09 -9.38
N ALA A 231 -11.99 -3.21 -8.75
CA ALA A 231 -12.30 -3.43 -7.34
C ALA A 231 -11.77 -2.26 -6.50
N SER A 232 -12.62 -1.66 -5.66
CA SER A 232 -12.26 -0.45 -4.92
C SER A 232 -11.19 -0.74 -3.86
N ILE A 233 -9.99 -0.20 -4.05
CA ILE A 233 -8.96 -0.12 -3.03
C ILE A 233 -9.05 1.26 -2.39
N ASN A 234 -9.04 1.32 -1.06
CA ASN A 234 -9.09 2.54 -0.27
C ASN A 234 -8.08 2.44 0.89
N PRO A 235 -7.73 3.54 1.55
CA PRO A 235 -6.90 3.50 2.75
C PRO A 235 -7.42 2.48 3.77
N GLY A 236 -6.54 1.58 4.22
CA GLY A 236 -6.86 0.46 5.08
C GLY A 236 -6.93 -0.90 4.37
N ASN A 237 -7.18 -0.97 3.05
CA ASN A 237 -7.08 -2.21 2.28
C ASN A 237 -5.63 -2.52 1.84
N SER A 238 -4.75 -1.52 1.82
CA SER A 238 -3.33 -1.69 1.45
C SER A 238 -2.66 -2.77 2.29
N GLY A 239 -1.94 -3.67 1.64
CA GLY A 239 -1.33 -4.86 2.24
C GLY A 239 -2.27 -6.06 2.37
N GLY A 240 -3.57 -5.88 2.20
CA GLY A 240 -4.53 -6.97 2.13
C GLY A 240 -4.48 -7.74 0.80
N PRO A 241 -5.09 -8.93 0.72
CA PRO A 241 -5.08 -9.74 -0.49
C PRO A 241 -6.07 -9.22 -1.54
N LEU A 242 -5.68 -9.33 -2.81
CA LEU A 242 -6.58 -9.39 -3.96
C LEU A 242 -6.75 -10.84 -4.36
N LEU A 243 -7.97 -11.37 -4.31
CA LEU A 243 -8.27 -12.78 -4.52
C LEU A 243 -9.00 -13.03 -5.83
N ASN A 244 -8.86 -14.24 -6.38
CA ASN A 244 -9.79 -14.77 -7.37
C ASN A 244 -11.02 -15.40 -6.69
N ILE A 245 -11.97 -15.90 -7.47
CA ILE A 245 -13.20 -16.51 -6.95
C ILE A 245 -12.95 -17.87 -6.25
N GLN A 246 -11.78 -18.47 -6.43
CA GLN A 246 -11.34 -19.67 -5.71
C GLN A 246 -10.74 -19.34 -4.33
N GLY A 247 -10.57 -18.04 -3.99
CA GLY A 247 -9.93 -17.59 -2.75
C GLY A 247 -8.41 -17.60 -2.79
N GLU A 248 -7.81 -17.73 -3.98
CA GLU A 248 -6.36 -17.65 -4.15
C GLU A 248 -5.91 -16.22 -4.38
N VAL A 249 -4.73 -15.86 -3.85
CA VAL A 249 -4.15 -14.52 -3.95
C VAL A 249 -3.60 -14.29 -5.35
N ILE A 250 -4.23 -13.40 -6.11
CA ILE A 250 -3.74 -12.93 -7.42
C ILE A 250 -2.87 -11.67 -7.28
N GLY A 251 -2.90 -11.00 -6.12
CA GLY A 251 -2.05 -9.85 -5.82
C GLY A 251 -2.19 -9.36 -4.39
N VAL A 252 -1.34 -8.39 -4.01
CA VAL A 252 -1.38 -7.65 -2.74
C VAL A 252 -1.84 -6.23 -3.03
N ASN A 253 -2.97 -5.81 -2.47
CA ASN A 253 -3.51 -4.46 -2.66
C ASN A 253 -2.48 -3.41 -2.29
N ASP A 254 -2.22 -2.45 -3.18
CA ASP A 254 -1.15 -1.47 -3.00
C ASP A 254 -1.73 -0.04 -3.03
N PHE A 255 -2.03 0.50 -4.20
CA PHE A 255 -2.44 1.90 -4.35
C PHE A 255 -3.54 2.09 -5.40
N ILE A 256 -4.04 3.33 -5.49
CA ILE A 256 -4.94 3.80 -6.54
C ILE A 256 -4.29 4.94 -7.32
N LEU A 257 -4.55 5.02 -8.62
CA LEU A 257 -4.28 6.22 -9.40
C LEU A 257 -5.54 7.08 -9.41
N SER A 258 -5.46 8.25 -8.78
CA SER A 258 -6.62 9.14 -8.67
C SER A 258 -6.17 10.60 -8.57
N PRO A 259 -6.64 11.49 -9.44
CA PRO A 259 -6.39 12.92 -9.33
C PRO A 259 -7.06 13.57 -8.11
N SER A 260 -8.18 12.99 -7.64
CA SER A 260 -8.99 13.52 -6.54
C SER A 260 -8.81 12.79 -5.22
N GLY A 261 -7.98 11.73 -5.18
CA GLY A 261 -7.78 10.87 -4.00
C GLY A 261 -8.86 9.83 -3.76
N GLY A 262 -9.97 9.84 -4.49
CA GLY A 262 -11.01 8.81 -4.45
C GLY A 262 -10.80 7.73 -5.53
N ASN A 263 -11.31 6.52 -5.32
CA ASN A 263 -11.24 5.45 -6.31
C ASN A 263 -12.06 5.79 -7.55
N ILE A 264 -11.44 5.70 -8.74
CA ILE A 264 -12.05 5.92 -10.06
C ILE A 264 -11.99 4.68 -10.95
N GLY A 265 -11.82 3.48 -10.36
CA GLY A 265 -11.67 2.22 -11.10
C GLY A 265 -10.24 1.93 -11.56
N LEU A 266 -9.24 2.65 -11.05
CA LEU A 266 -7.83 2.44 -11.33
C LEU A 266 -7.09 2.04 -10.07
N SER A 267 -7.30 0.80 -9.64
CA SER A 267 -6.68 0.17 -8.48
C SER A 267 -5.55 -0.78 -8.92
N PHE A 268 -4.51 -0.89 -8.12
CA PHE A 268 -3.32 -1.68 -8.41
C PHE A 268 -2.97 -2.58 -7.24
N ALA A 269 -2.65 -3.82 -7.55
CA ALA A 269 -2.15 -4.81 -6.61
C ALA A 269 -0.84 -5.40 -7.13
N ILE A 270 0.14 -5.59 -6.27
CA ILE A 270 1.42 -6.27 -6.58
C ILE A 270 1.10 -7.71 -6.95
N SER A 271 1.55 -8.18 -8.10
CA SER A 271 1.20 -9.50 -8.63
C SER A 271 1.65 -10.66 -7.74
N SER A 272 0.92 -11.78 -7.78
CA SER A 272 1.15 -12.95 -6.92
C SER A 272 2.54 -13.56 -7.09
N ASP A 273 3.11 -13.60 -8.29
CA ASP A 273 4.46 -14.11 -8.56
C ASP A 273 5.53 -13.30 -7.81
N ILE A 274 5.43 -11.96 -7.85
CA ILE A 274 6.32 -11.07 -7.09
C ILE A 274 6.11 -11.25 -5.59
N ALA A 275 4.86 -11.28 -5.14
CA ALA A 275 4.53 -11.41 -3.72
C ALA A 275 5.04 -12.73 -3.14
N GLU A 276 4.88 -13.84 -3.87
CA GLU A 276 5.36 -15.15 -3.47
C GLU A 276 6.89 -15.20 -3.44
N GLN A 277 7.56 -14.78 -4.52
CA GLN A 277 9.02 -14.78 -4.61
C GLN A 277 9.64 -13.95 -3.48
N VAL A 278 9.17 -12.70 -3.30
CA VAL A 278 9.68 -11.78 -2.27
C VAL A 278 9.46 -12.36 -0.88
N SER A 279 8.26 -12.87 -0.59
CA SER A 279 7.95 -13.46 0.72
C SER A 279 8.85 -14.65 1.06
N GLN A 280 9.12 -15.53 0.09
CA GLN A 280 10.02 -16.67 0.27
C GLN A 280 11.47 -16.25 0.54
N GLU A 281 11.96 -15.20 -0.16
CA GLU A 281 13.30 -14.68 0.09
C GLU A 281 13.39 -13.97 1.45
N LEU A 282 12.38 -13.20 1.84
CA LEU A 282 12.32 -12.57 3.16
C LEU A 282 12.30 -13.62 4.29
N ILE A 283 11.57 -14.75 4.12
CA ILE A 283 11.57 -15.85 5.09
C ILE A 283 12.95 -16.46 5.23
N ARG A 284 13.65 -16.71 4.10
CA ARG A 284 14.94 -17.41 4.09
C ARG A 284 16.10 -16.54 4.56
N ASN A 285 16.12 -15.28 4.12
CA ASN A 285 17.29 -14.43 4.20
C ASN A 285 17.06 -13.13 5.00
N GLY A 286 15.81 -12.83 5.39
CA GLY A 286 15.40 -11.54 5.99
C GLY A 286 15.48 -10.37 5.03
N ARG A 287 15.80 -10.61 3.76
CA ARG A 287 15.94 -9.59 2.71
C ARG A 287 15.84 -10.21 1.33
N VAL A 288 15.54 -9.40 0.32
CA VAL A 288 15.60 -9.77 -1.09
C VAL A 288 16.97 -9.37 -1.66
N GLU A 289 17.67 -10.34 -2.24
CA GLU A 289 18.94 -10.10 -2.93
C GLU A 289 18.66 -9.79 -4.41
N ARG A 290 18.86 -8.54 -4.81
CA ARG A 290 18.57 -8.11 -6.18
C ARG A 290 19.84 -7.89 -6.99
N PRO A 291 19.81 -8.20 -8.30
CA PRO A 291 20.83 -7.77 -9.23
C PRO A 291 20.90 -6.24 -9.24
N TRP A 292 22.10 -5.68 -9.30
CA TRP A 292 22.31 -4.24 -9.18
C TRP A 292 23.46 -3.76 -10.07
N LEU A 293 23.23 -2.66 -10.78
CA LEU A 293 24.22 -1.96 -11.57
C LEU A 293 24.77 -0.72 -10.86
N GLY A 294 23.97 -0.09 -10.01
CA GLY A 294 24.32 1.13 -9.31
C GLY A 294 24.32 2.37 -10.21
N VAL A 295 23.27 2.54 -10.97
CA VAL A 295 23.04 3.67 -11.88
C VAL A 295 21.76 4.40 -11.50
N ILE A 296 21.72 5.71 -11.74
CA ILE A 296 20.50 6.51 -11.73
C ILE A 296 20.12 6.78 -13.17
N LEU A 297 18.91 6.36 -13.53
CA LEU A 297 18.37 6.45 -14.88
C LEU A 297 17.48 7.68 -15.03
N GLN A 298 17.48 8.28 -16.21
CA GLN A 298 16.58 9.39 -16.56
C GLN A 298 16.11 9.24 -17.99
N GLU A 299 14.87 9.61 -18.27
CA GLU A 299 14.38 9.79 -19.63
C GLU A 299 15.08 10.97 -20.31
N ILE A 300 15.42 10.82 -21.58
CA ILE A 300 16.02 11.91 -22.35
C ILE A 300 14.92 12.80 -22.90
N ASP A 301 15.06 14.11 -22.73
CA ASP A 301 14.16 15.08 -23.36
C ASP A 301 14.11 14.89 -24.89
N ARG A 302 12.92 15.05 -25.46
CA ARG A 302 12.71 14.87 -26.93
C ARG A 302 13.61 15.75 -27.78
N LYS A 303 13.93 16.98 -27.33
CA LYS A 303 14.79 17.90 -28.06
C LYS A 303 16.25 17.45 -28.01
N GLU A 304 16.71 17.01 -26.84
CA GLU A 304 18.09 16.48 -26.68
C GLU A 304 18.29 15.19 -27.47
N ARG A 305 17.31 14.29 -27.43
CA ARG A 305 17.30 13.05 -28.20
C ARG A 305 17.40 13.31 -29.70
N ARG A 306 16.61 14.25 -30.23
CA ARG A 306 16.69 14.64 -31.66
C ARG A 306 18.04 15.28 -32.04
N LYS A 307 18.60 16.14 -31.16
CA LYS A 307 19.92 16.75 -31.38
C LYS A 307 21.03 15.68 -31.44
N ALA A 308 20.90 14.62 -30.64
CA ALA A 308 21.81 13.50 -30.63
C ALA A 308 21.60 12.51 -31.79
N GLY A 309 20.57 12.69 -32.63
CA GLY A 309 20.21 11.77 -33.71
C GLY A 309 19.71 10.40 -33.23
N LEU A 310 19.15 10.34 -32.03
CA LEU A 310 18.68 9.11 -31.41
C LEU A 310 17.15 8.99 -31.53
N GLU A 311 16.67 7.79 -31.87
CA GLU A 311 15.26 7.48 -31.92
C GLU A 311 14.71 7.14 -30.50
N TYR A 312 15.52 6.45 -29.69
CA TYR A 312 15.20 6.01 -28.33
C TYR A 312 16.46 5.93 -27.47
N GLY A 313 16.31 5.61 -26.21
CA GLY A 313 17.40 5.38 -25.27
C GLY A 313 17.14 5.99 -23.90
N VAL A 314 17.90 5.53 -22.91
CA VAL A 314 17.80 5.95 -21.51
C VAL A 314 19.12 6.52 -21.04
N LEU A 315 19.08 7.71 -20.46
CA LEU A 315 20.25 8.43 -19.97
C LEU A 315 20.72 7.86 -18.63
N ILE A 316 22.02 7.59 -18.51
CA ILE A 316 22.70 7.39 -17.24
C ILE A 316 22.93 8.78 -16.63
N ALA A 317 22.07 9.20 -15.72
CA ALA A 317 22.19 10.51 -15.08
C ALA A 317 23.35 10.55 -14.06
N GLN A 318 23.49 9.50 -13.26
CA GLN A 318 24.52 9.39 -12.24
C GLN A 318 24.90 7.91 -12.00
N LEU A 319 26.05 7.73 -11.36
CA LEU A 319 26.56 6.43 -10.90
C LEU A 319 26.75 6.48 -9.38
N TYR A 320 26.32 5.42 -8.70
CA TYR A 320 26.66 5.29 -7.28
C TYR A 320 28.16 5.07 -7.09
N ARG A 321 28.73 5.59 -6.02
CA ARG A 321 30.12 5.37 -5.66
C ARG A 321 30.37 3.85 -5.50
N ASN A 322 31.41 3.33 -6.14
CA ASN A 322 31.75 1.90 -6.15
C ASN A 322 30.68 0.99 -6.81
N SER A 323 29.84 1.54 -7.71
CA SER A 323 28.92 0.73 -8.47
C SER A 323 29.63 -0.19 -9.46
N PRO A 324 29.11 -1.40 -9.74
CA PRO A 324 29.70 -2.28 -10.75
C PRO A 324 29.68 -1.64 -12.15
N ALA A 325 28.72 -0.76 -12.42
CA ALA A 325 28.64 -0.05 -13.70
C ALA A 325 29.74 1.01 -13.88
N ALA A 326 30.37 1.51 -12.81
CA ALA A 326 31.36 2.57 -12.89
C ALA A 326 32.65 2.18 -13.65
N GLU A 327 32.92 0.90 -13.83
CA GLU A 327 34.04 0.40 -14.63
C GLU A 327 33.79 0.63 -16.14
N ALA A 328 32.53 0.58 -16.62
CA ALA A 328 32.18 0.58 -18.03
C ALA A 328 31.34 1.80 -18.46
N LEU A 329 30.46 2.30 -17.57
CA LEU A 329 29.54 3.39 -17.85
C LEU A 329 30.01 4.71 -17.23
N ARG A 330 29.52 5.82 -17.79
CA ARG A 330 29.76 7.19 -17.32
C ARG A 330 28.45 7.98 -17.27
N PRO A 331 28.31 8.98 -16.39
CA PRO A 331 27.23 9.94 -16.51
C PRO A 331 27.23 10.59 -17.91
N GLY A 332 26.05 10.70 -18.51
CA GLY A 332 25.88 11.20 -19.88
C GLY A 332 25.82 10.11 -20.95
N ASP A 333 26.07 8.84 -20.64
CA ASP A 333 25.84 7.74 -21.55
C ASP A 333 24.35 7.53 -21.78
N VAL A 334 23.96 7.17 -23.00
CA VAL A 334 22.61 6.76 -23.35
C VAL A 334 22.59 5.28 -23.68
N VAL A 335 21.87 4.49 -22.89
CA VAL A 335 21.70 3.06 -23.15
C VAL A 335 20.66 2.88 -24.25
N LEU A 336 21.06 2.28 -25.37
CA LEU A 336 20.20 1.99 -26.51
C LEU A 336 19.68 0.55 -26.47
N LYS A 337 20.54 -0.41 -26.14
CA LYS A 337 20.18 -1.83 -26.00
C LYS A 337 20.86 -2.45 -24.79
N ALA A 338 20.23 -3.45 -24.21
CA ALA A 338 20.80 -4.31 -23.18
C ALA A 338 20.42 -5.77 -23.49
N ASN A 339 21.42 -6.68 -23.60
CA ASN A 339 21.23 -8.07 -24.06
C ASN A 339 20.39 -8.16 -25.34
N ASN A 340 20.66 -7.30 -26.32
CA ASN A 340 19.94 -7.15 -27.60
C ASN A 340 18.50 -6.63 -27.50
N ILE A 341 17.99 -6.36 -26.30
CA ILE A 341 16.66 -5.78 -26.07
C ILE A 341 16.74 -4.26 -26.23
N PRO A 342 15.94 -3.61 -27.09
CA PRO A 342 15.87 -2.15 -27.16
C PRO A 342 15.41 -1.55 -25.84
N ILE A 343 16.03 -0.44 -25.42
CA ILE A 343 15.74 0.24 -24.15
C ILE A 343 15.11 1.59 -24.46
N HIS A 344 13.79 1.69 -24.33
CA HIS A 344 13.01 2.90 -24.58
C HIS A 344 12.80 3.71 -23.30
N THR A 345 12.66 3.02 -22.17
CA THR A 345 12.33 3.60 -20.85
C THR A 345 13.32 3.12 -19.79
N PRO A 346 13.48 3.84 -18.67
CA PRO A 346 14.23 3.35 -17.49
C PRO A 346 13.77 1.96 -17.05
N HIS A 347 12.46 1.70 -17.16
CA HIS A 347 11.86 0.44 -16.77
C HIS A 347 12.32 -0.75 -17.60
N ASP A 348 12.53 -0.56 -18.93
CA ASP A 348 13.06 -1.62 -19.79
C ASP A 348 14.44 -2.08 -19.33
N LEU A 349 15.32 -1.12 -18.99
CA LEU A 349 16.65 -1.45 -18.47
C LEU A 349 16.58 -2.11 -17.10
N GLN A 350 15.69 -1.65 -16.21
CA GLN A 350 15.44 -2.30 -14.93
C GLN A 350 15.01 -3.76 -15.12
N GLY A 351 14.08 -4.03 -16.03
CA GLY A 351 13.63 -5.38 -16.36
C GLY A 351 14.77 -6.29 -16.80
N VAL A 352 15.66 -5.81 -17.68
CA VAL A 352 16.85 -6.57 -18.11
C VAL A 352 17.80 -6.85 -16.95
N VAL A 353 18.01 -5.86 -16.08
CA VAL A 353 18.89 -6.03 -14.90
C VAL A 353 18.30 -7.04 -13.93
N PHE A 354 17.00 -6.99 -13.69
CA PHE A 354 16.32 -7.92 -12.76
C PHE A 354 16.30 -9.37 -13.27
N ALA A 355 16.21 -9.56 -14.58
CA ALA A 355 16.30 -10.88 -15.16
C ALA A 355 17.74 -11.46 -15.16
N ALA A 356 18.74 -10.64 -14.88
CA ALA A 356 20.13 -11.05 -14.85
C ALA A 356 20.48 -11.76 -13.54
N ALA A 357 21.27 -12.83 -13.61
CA ALA A 357 21.81 -13.45 -12.41
C ALA A 357 22.84 -12.51 -11.72
N PRO A 358 22.92 -12.48 -10.39
CA PRO A 358 24.03 -11.82 -9.72
C PRO A 358 25.38 -12.36 -10.22
N ASP A 359 26.36 -11.47 -10.32
CA ASP A 359 27.72 -11.73 -10.86
C ASP A 359 27.79 -12.09 -12.35
N SER A 360 26.68 -11.97 -13.08
CA SER A 360 26.65 -12.06 -14.54
C SER A 360 27.05 -10.74 -15.21
N THR A 361 27.12 -10.74 -16.53
CA THR A 361 27.46 -9.57 -17.34
C THR A 361 26.32 -9.26 -18.28
N ILE A 362 25.93 -7.98 -18.37
CA ILE A 362 24.97 -7.46 -19.34
C ILE A 362 25.77 -6.78 -20.48
N LYS A 363 25.52 -7.22 -21.71
CA LYS A 363 26.06 -6.54 -22.91
C LYS A 363 25.15 -5.36 -23.24
N MET A 364 25.71 -4.16 -23.27
CA MET A 364 24.96 -2.94 -23.56
C MET A 364 25.52 -2.25 -24.78
N GLN A 365 24.64 -1.79 -25.65
CA GLN A 365 24.96 -0.83 -26.68
C GLN A 365 24.61 0.55 -26.15
N ILE A 366 25.61 1.42 -26.08
CA ILE A 366 25.47 2.78 -25.56
C ILE A 366 25.87 3.82 -26.64
N TRP A 367 25.29 5.00 -26.52
CA TRP A 367 25.75 6.19 -27.20
C TRP A 367 26.53 7.07 -26.21
N ARG A 368 27.76 7.43 -26.61
CA ARG A 368 28.66 8.29 -25.80
C ARG A 368 29.34 9.31 -26.72
N SER A 369 29.11 10.60 -26.43
CA SER A 369 29.79 11.70 -27.16
C SER A 369 29.74 11.59 -28.69
N GLY A 370 28.58 11.27 -29.24
CA GLY A 370 28.39 11.20 -30.70
C GLY A 370 28.70 9.84 -31.34
N ARG A 371 29.08 8.83 -30.58
CA ARG A 371 29.43 7.49 -31.08
C ARG A 371 28.66 6.40 -30.36
N THR A 372 28.22 5.41 -31.11
CA THR A 372 27.66 4.17 -30.56
C THR A 372 28.79 3.18 -30.31
N MET A 373 28.77 2.50 -29.17
CA MET A 373 29.74 1.49 -28.78
C MET A 373 29.09 0.41 -27.91
N ASP A 374 29.68 -0.78 -27.93
CA ASP A 374 29.27 -1.88 -27.09
C ASP A 374 30.16 -1.91 -25.83
N VAL A 375 29.53 -2.13 -24.67
CA VAL A 375 30.19 -2.25 -23.38
C VAL A 375 29.64 -3.45 -22.62
N GLU A 376 30.44 -4.06 -21.78
CA GLU A 376 30.04 -5.13 -20.90
C GLU A 376 30.00 -4.59 -19.46
N VAL A 377 28.83 -4.75 -18.82
CA VAL A 377 28.59 -4.23 -17.47
C VAL A 377 28.32 -5.39 -16.53
N LYS A 378 29.12 -5.51 -15.48
CA LYS A 378 28.95 -6.54 -14.45
C LYS A 378 27.75 -6.20 -13.58
N VAL A 379 26.96 -7.23 -13.27
CA VAL A 379 25.86 -7.17 -12.31
C VAL A 379 26.36 -7.72 -11.00
N ARG A 380 26.14 -7.02 -9.90
CA ARG A 380 26.43 -7.51 -8.54
C ARG A 380 25.19 -7.53 -7.70
N LYS A 381 25.24 -8.18 -6.54
CA LYS A 381 24.17 -8.07 -5.54
C LYS A 381 24.12 -6.65 -4.98
N SER A 382 22.91 -6.14 -4.75
CA SER A 382 22.72 -4.81 -4.15
C SER A 382 23.39 -4.71 -2.78
N PRO A 383 24.06 -3.58 -2.45
CA PRO A 383 24.70 -3.40 -1.16
C PRO A 383 23.69 -3.40 -0.01
N ARG A 384 24.06 -3.95 1.15
CA ARG A 384 23.21 -3.94 2.36
C ARG A 384 22.80 -2.54 2.80
N SER A 385 23.68 -1.55 2.63
CA SER A 385 23.44 -0.15 2.99
C SER A 385 22.35 0.52 2.16
N TRP A 386 22.05 -0.01 0.97
CA TRP A 386 21.07 0.58 0.07
C TRP A 386 19.64 0.49 0.64
N PHE A 387 19.34 -0.53 1.41
CA PHE A 387 18.03 -0.71 2.05
C PHE A 387 17.88 -0.02 3.41
N ASN A 388 19.02 0.34 4.08
CA ASN A 388 18.99 0.79 5.48
C ASN A 388 19.10 2.31 5.70
N ARG A 389 19.62 3.12 4.76
CA ARG A 389 19.85 4.56 4.96
C ARG A 389 19.39 5.47 3.84
N ASP A 390 19.51 5.06 2.61
CA ASP A 390 19.41 6.00 1.48
C ASP A 390 18.00 6.12 0.91
N TRP A 391 17.12 5.19 1.23
CA TRP A 391 15.74 5.25 0.77
C TRP A 391 14.98 6.44 1.37
N ASN A 392 15.19 6.75 2.66
CA ASN A 392 14.56 7.89 3.31
C ASN A 392 15.17 9.25 2.90
N SER A 393 16.41 9.27 2.43
CA SER A 393 17.09 10.51 1.99
C SER A 393 16.96 10.77 0.49
N GLN A 394 16.70 9.73 -0.32
CA GLN A 394 16.61 9.85 -1.78
C GLN A 394 15.18 9.85 -2.33
N SER A 395 14.17 9.44 -1.55
CA SER A 395 12.76 9.65 -1.90
C SER A 395 12.37 11.14 -2.02
N GLY A 396 13.24 12.04 -1.57
CA GLY A 396 13.16 13.47 -1.86
C GLY A 396 13.77 13.91 -3.21
N ALA A 397 14.41 13.00 -3.96
CA ALA A 397 15.15 13.33 -5.18
C ALA A 397 14.59 12.72 -6.49
N LEU A 398 13.55 11.91 -6.41
CA LEU A 398 12.74 11.66 -7.60
C LEU A 398 11.71 12.80 -7.69
N PRO A 399 11.78 13.68 -8.69
CA PRO A 399 10.67 14.59 -8.92
C PRO A 399 9.50 13.73 -9.41
N VAL A 400 8.64 13.31 -8.48
CA VAL A 400 7.27 12.99 -8.82
C VAL A 400 6.71 14.29 -9.35
N ARG A 401 6.69 14.47 -10.66
CA ARG A 401 5.88 15.51 -11.29
C ARG A 401 4.45 15.22 -10.84
N GLN A 402 3.99 16.03 -9.90
CA GLN A 402 2.57 16.25 -9.73
C GLN A 402 2.05 16.66 -11.12
N LEU A 403 1.27 15.80 -11.72
CA LEU A 403 0.35 16.15 -12.79
C LEU A 403 -0.96 16.59 -12.17
#